data_44822bd4ab85d2f37e4c3043325a3dcb
#
_entry.id   44822bd4ab85d2f37e4c3043325a3dcb
#
_cell.length_a   1.000
_cell.length_b   1.000
_cell.length_c   1.000
_cell.angle_alpha   90.00
_cell.angle_beta   90.00
_cell.angle_gamma   90.00
#
_symmetry.space_group_name_H-M   'P 1'
#
loop_
_entity.id
_entity.type
_entity.pdbx_description
1 polymer ?
#
loop_
_entity_poly.entity_id
_entity_poly.type
_entity_poly.pdbx_seq_one_letter_code
_entity_poly.pdbx_strand_id
1 'polypeptide(L)'
;RIESFFKEVFSLEISQGSFVNWVNEAKKNAAPAIEKIKECIMKSAVVGFDESGLYCNKKLDWTWIAQTVYFTLLFHGSGRSHKELESRFGNSIERMVAVTDRHSAYFTLNFLDHQVGVAHLLRELQYLNELDTEQQWSRKVESLLQQAVHERNENHQAVIDKQPWLTKLDRLLTENLEHMAKKFGQLTRRLVKCRDYIFN
;
A
#
# COMPACT_ATOMS: atom_id res chain seq x y z
N ARG A 1 20.42 24.64 2.56
CA ARG A 1 20.13 24.24 1.16
C ARG A 1 18.98 25.05 0.54
N ILE A 2 17.85 25.25 1.23
CA ILE A 2 16.71 26.01 0.69
C ILE A 2 17.08 27.50 0.55
N GLU A 3 17.71 28.10 1.56
CA GLU A 3 18.24 29.50 1.49
C GLU A 3 19.19 29.70 0.31
N SER A 4 20.17 28.80 0.15
CA SER A 4 21.10 28.85 -0.99
C SER A 4 20.37 28.78 -2.32
N PHE A 5 19.37 27.88 -2.43
CA PHE A 5 18.54 27.74 -3.64
C PHE A 5 17.82 29.05 -3.97
N PHE A 6 17.13 29.68 -3.01
CA PHE A 6 16.43 30.95 -3.26
C PHE A 6 17.37 32.09 -3.61
N LYS A 7 18.53 32.15 -2.96
CA LYS A 7 19.55 33.16 -3.26
C LYS A 7 20.16 32.97 -4.67
N GLU A 8 20.50 31.73 -5.02
CA GLU A 8 21.19 31.43 -6.30
C GLU A 8 20.24 31.50 -7.51
N VAL A 9 19.01 31.02 -7.36
CA VAL A 9 18.07 30.93 -8.49
C VAL A 9 17.22 32.18 -8.65
N PHE A 10 16.81 32.81 -7.54
CA PHE A 10 15.87 33.94 -7.55
C PHE A 10 16.46 35.23 -7.05
N SER A 11 17.73 35.23 -6.61
CA SER A 11 18.38 36.39 -5.97
C SER A 11 17.63 36.92 -4.75
N LEU A 12 16.92 36.00 -4.04
CA LEU A 12 16.12 36.33 -2.86
C LEU A 12 16.84 35.86 -1.60
N GLU A 13 17.05 36.78 -0.66
CA GLU A 13 17.55 36.46 0.67
C GLU A 13 16.38 36.18 1.64
N ILE A 14 16.14 34.91 1.94
CA ILE A 14 15.04 34.45 2.80
C ILE A 14 15.65 33.83 4.07
N SER A 15 15.20 34.29 5.23
CA SER A 15 15.65 33.71 6.50
C SER A 15 14.97 32.36 6.78
N GLN A 16 15.61 31.48 7.57
CA GLN A 16 15.01 30.23 8.05
C GLN A 16 13.72 30.49 8.80
N GLY A 17 13.66 31.55 9.59
CA GLY A 17 12.46 31.95 10.33
C GLY A 17 11.29 32.28 9.41
N SER A 18 11.54 33.02 8.32
CA SER A 18 10.50 33.29 7.32
C SER A 18 9.93 32.01 6.71
N PHE A 19 10.81 31.06 6.40
CA PHE A 19 10.42 29.77 5.84
C PHE A 19 9.54 28.97 6.81
N VAL A 20 9.93 28.89 8.08
CA VAL A 20 9.16 28.22 9.12
C VAL A 20 7.79 28.87 9.29
N ASN A 21 7.72 30.20 9.28
CA ASN A 21 6.47 30.94 9.39
C ASN A 21 5.53 30.64 8.22
N TRP A 22 6.03 30.65 6.97
CA TRP A 22 5.21 30.32 5.80
C TRP A 22 4.70 28.89 5.82
N VAL A 23 5.53 27.92 6.22
CA VAL A 23 5.10 26.52 6.35
C VAL A 23 4.00 26.38 7.41
N ASN A 24 4.13 27.08 8.55
CA ASN A 24 3.11 27.07 9.60
C ASN A 24 1.82 27.74 9.14
N GLU A 25 1.90 28.85 8.42
CA GLU A 25 0.73 29.51 7.84
C GLU A 25 0.04 28.62 6.79
N ALA A 26 0.80 28.02 5.87
CA ALA A 26 0.28 27.09 4.90
C ALA A 26 -0.40 25.89 5.56
N LYS A 27 0.22 25.31 6.61
CA LYS A 27 -0.38 24.23 7.42
C LYS A 27 -1.72 24.66 8.04
N LYS A 28 -1.78 25.86 8.63
CA LYS A 28 -3.02 26.40 9.22
C LYS A 28 -4.11 26.57 8.17
N ASN A 29 -3.76 27.15 7.03
CA ASN A 29 -4.71 27.40 5.93
C ASN A 29 -5.19 26.10 5.27
N ALA A 30 -4.36 25.05 5.19
CA ALA A 30 -4.72 23.77 4.64
C ALA A 30 -5.53 22.88 5.61
N ALA A 31 -5.51 23.13 6.91
CA ALA A 31 -6.13 22.26 7.91
C ALA A 31 -7.60 21.93 7.64
N PRO A 32 -8.49 22.89 7.27
CA PRO A 32 -9.89 22.59 6.98
C PRO A 32 -10.06 21.65 5.78
N ALA A 33 -9.23 21.81 4.74
CA ALA A 33 -9.27 20.95 3.55
C ALA A 33 -8.77 19.53 3.89
N ILE A 34 -7.74 19.41 4.71
CA ILE A 34 -7.20 18.12 5.18
C ILE A 34 -8.25 17.36 5.98
N GLU A 35 -8.96 18.01 6.91
CA GLU A 35 -10.04 17.36 7.67
C GLU A 35 -11.19 16.94 6.75
N LYS A 36 -11.52 17.75 5.74
CA LYS A 36 -12.55 17.38 4.76
C LYS A 36 -12.15 16.16 3.93
N ILE A 37 -10.90 16.08 3.48
CA ILE A 37 -10.36 14.90 2.79
C ILE A 37 -10.45 13.67 3.69
N LYS A 38 -10.05 13.79 4.95
CA LYS A 38 -10.16 12.70 5.93
C LYS A 38 -11.60 12.21 6.09
N GLU A 39 -12.57 13.13 6.25
CA GLU A 39 -13.99 12.77 6.31
C GLU A 39 -14.47 12.01 5.06
N CYS A 40 -14.03 12.44 3.87
CA CYS A 40 -14.38 11.78 2.62
C CYS A 40 -13.80 10.36 2.57
N ILE A 41 -12.54 10.19 2.99
CA ILE A 41 -11.90 8.86 3.09
C ILE A 41 -12.65 7.97 4.09
N MET A 42 -13.02 8.49 5.27
CA MET A 42 -13.75 7.75 6.30
C MET A 42 -15.16 7.27 5.84
N LYS A 43 -15.71 7.89 4.82
CA LYS A 43 -17.01 7.51 4.20
C LYS A 43 -16.85 6.65 2.95
N SER A 44 -15.63 6.41 2.49
CA SER A 44 -15.37 5.63 1.28
C SER A 44 -15.48 4.13 1.54
N ALA A 45 -16.08 3.40 0.61
CA ALA A 45 -16.23 1.96 0.71
C ALA A 45 -14.90 1.22 0.54
N VAL A 46 -14.00 1.75 -0.30
CA VAL A 46 -12.68 1.13 -0.58
C VAL A 46 -11.59 2.16 -0.32
N VAL A 47 -10.58 1.77 0.48
CA VAL A 47 -9.45 2.63 0.84
C VAL A 47 -8.15 1.84 0.72
N GLY A 48 -7.22 2.37 -0.06
CA GLY A 48 -5.83 1.88 -0.10
C GLY A 48 -5.03 2.47 1.06
N PHE A 49 -4.25 1.62 1.74
CA PHE A 49 -3.31 2.05 2.77
C PHE A 49 -1.90 1.58 2.43
N ASP A 50 -0.94 2.45 2.69
CA ASP A 50 0.50 2.16 2.55
C ASP A 50 1.29 3.02 3.54
N GLU A 51 2.54 2.66 3.84
CA GLU A 51 3.40 3.45 4.68
C GLU A 51 4.84 3.48 4.18
N SER A 52 5.50 4.59 4.41
CA SER A 52 6.92 4.78 4.07
C SER A 52 7.71 5.33 5.24
N GLY A 53 8.87 4.74 5.48
CA GLY A 53 9.79 5.23 6.52
C GLY A 53 10.56 6.47 6.06
N LEU A 54 10.63 7.47 6.92
CA LEU A 54 11.41 8.68 6.74
C LEU A 54 12.37 8.88 7.91
N TYR A 55 13.62 9.20 7.63
CA TYR A 55 14.57 9.60 8.68
C TYR A 55 14.45 11.09 8.94
N CYS A 56 13.99 11.46 10.15
CA CYS A 56 13.95 12.82 10.64
C CYS A 56 14.79 12.93 11.92
N ASN A 57 15.78 13.83 11.94
CA ASN A 57 16.67 14.00 13.08
C ASN A 57 17.30 12.69 13.60
N LYS A 58 17.75 11.83 12.70
CA LYS A 58 18.34 10.50 12.98
C LYS A 58 17.36 9.48 13.60
N LYS A 59 16.07 9.78 13.67
CA LYS A 59 15.01 8.84 14.07
C LYS A 59 14.24 8.40 12.83
N LEU A 60 13.85 7.15 12.81
CA LEU A 60 12.93 6.61 11.81
C LEU A 60 11.51 7.00 12.20
N ASP A 61 10.90 7.84 11.40
CA ASP A 61 9.49 8.19 11.45
C ASP A 61 8.75 7.58 10.27
N TRP A 62 7.43 7.57 10.31
CA TRP A 62 6.61 6.97 9.28
C TRP A 62 5.64 7.97 8.67
N THR A 63 5.56 7.97 7.36
CA THR A 63 4.49 8.63 6.63
C THR A 63 3.50 7.57 6.18
N TRP A 64 2.28 7.69 6.63
CA TRP A 64 1.16 6.87 6.26
C TRP A 64 0.38 7.52 5.14
N ILE A 65 -0.18 6.69 4.26
CA ILE A 65 -1.02 7.10 3.14
C ILE A 65 -2.36 6.40 3.29
N ALA A 66 -3.45 7.16 3.15
CA ALA A 66 -4.79 6.63 2.94
C ALA A 66 -5.31 7.20 1.62
N GLN A 67 -5.68 6.34 0.70
CA GLN A 67 -6.00 6.72 -0.67
C GLN A 67 -7.31 6.11 -1.16
N THR A 68 -8.09 6.90 -1.86
CA THR A 68 -9.25 6.49 -2.65
C THR A 68 -9.05 6.86 -4.11
N VAL A 69 -10.03 6.64 -4.98
CA VAL A 69 -9.96 7.09 -6.38
C VAL A 69 -9.86 8.62 -6.48
N TYR A 70 -10.42 9.37 -5.51
CA TYR A 70 -10.51 10.83 -5.58
C TYR A 70 -9.66 11.56 -4.57
N PHE A 71 -9.29 10.92 -3.47
CA PHE A 71 -8.65 11.58 -2.32
C PHE A 71 -7.42 10.82 -1.87
N THR A 72 -6.38 11.57 -1.51
CA THR A 72 -5.17 11.05 -0.87
C THR A 72 -4.90 11.87 0.39
N LEU A 73 -4.75 11.19 1.52
CA LEU A 73 -4.35 11.75 2.79
C LEU A 73 -2.99 11.20 3.17
N LEU A 74 -2.02 12.09 3.35
CA LEU A 74 -0.72 11.79 3.94
C LEU A 74 -0.74 12.24 5.40
N PHE A 75 -0.28 11.38 6.31
CA PHE A 75 -0.20 11.74 7.72
C PHE A 75 1.01 11.09 8.39
N HIS A 76 1.49 11.76 9.43
CA HIS A 76 2.61 11.28 10.24
C HIS A 76 2.14 10.18 11.20
N GLY A 77 2.95 9.13 11.34
CA GLY A 77 2.85 8.11 12.36
C GLY A 77 4.17 7.97 13.12
N SER A 78 4.09 7.77 14.42
CA SER A 78 5.25 7.55 15.28
C SER A 78 5.84 6.15 15.12
N GLY A 79 5.12 5.24 14.48
CA GLY A 79 5.49 3.86 14.26
C GLY A 79 4.82 3.24 13.05
N ARG A 80 5.10 1.94 12.86
CA ARG A 80 4.56 1.10 11.80
C ARG A 80 3.55 0.08 12.36
N SER A 81 2.71 0.51 13.30
CA SER A 81 1.72 -0.37 13.91
C SER A 81 0.29 -0.04 13.47
N HIS A 82 -0.62 -1.00 13.60
CA HIS A 82 -2.05 -0.81 13.35
C HIS A 82 -2.67 0.35 14.15
N LYS A 83 -2.10 0.68 15.31
CA LYS A 83 -2.58 1.76 16.19
C LYS A 83 -2.58 3.13 15.51
N GLU A 84 -1.72 3.36 14.52
CA GLU A 84 -1.68 4.62 13.75
C GLU A 84 -2.97 4.80 12.94
N LEU A 85 -3.46 3.72 12.32
CA LEU A 85 -4.72 3.74 11.58
C LEU A 85 -5.93 3.82 12.52
N GLU A 86 -5.94 3.05 13.62
CA GLU A 86 -7.01 3.11 14.62
C GLU A 86 -7.14 4.50 15.23
N SER A 87 -6.03 5.14 15.58
CA SER A 87 -6.04 6.51 16.13
C SER A 87 -6.54 7.55 15.12
N ARG A 88 -6.30 7.33 13.82
CA ARG A 88 -6.66 8.27 12.75
C ARG A 88 -8.09 8.11 12.28
N PHE A 89 -8.58 6.88 12.14
CA PHE A 89 -9.85 6.55 11.49
C PHE A 89 -10.90 5.93 12.44
N GLY A 90 -10.48 5.45 13.62
CA GLY A 90 -11.38 4.86 14.62
C GLY A 90 -12.27 3.75 14.03
N ASN A 91 -13.51 3.69 14.45
CA ASN A 91 -14.48 2.66 14.03
C ASN A 91 -14.89 2.75 12.55
N SER A 92 -14.48 3.81 11.81
CA SER A 92 -14.75 3.85 10.37
C SER A 92 -14.01 2.77 9.59
N ILE A 93 -12.90 2.24 10.14
CA ILE A 93 -12.15 1.11 9.59
C ILE A 93 -13.06 -0.11 9.35
N GLU A 94 -13.98 -0.41 10.25
CA GLU A 94 -14.87 -1.57 10.17
C GLU A 94 -15.88 -1.52 9.01
N ARG A 95 -15.97 -0.39 8.34
CA ARG A 95 -16.85 -0.18 7.17
C ARG A 95 -16.10 -0.06 5.86
N MET A 96 -14.78 -0.19 5.88
CA MET A 96 -13.92 -0.05 4.73
C MET A 96 -13.45 -1.41 4.21
N VAL A 97 -13.47 -1.59 2.92
CA VAL A 97 -12.65 -2.59 2.24
C VAL A 97 -11.24 -2.03 2.10
N ALA A 98 -10.27 -2.64 2.76
CA ALA A 98 -8.89 -2.17 2.71
C ALA A 98 -8.12 -2.79 1.56
N VAL A 99 -7.33 -2.00 0.84
CA VAL A 99 -6.34 -2.47 -0.13
C VAL A 99 -4.96 -2.13 0.41
N THR A 100 -4.15 -3.13 0.76
CA THR A 100 -2.85 -2.90 1.42
C THR A 100 -1.77 -3.81 0.86
N ASP A 101 -0.52 -3.57 1.27
CA ASP A 101 0.51 -4.57 1.15
C ASP A 101 0.29 -5.74 2.14
N ARG A 102 1.28 -6.64 2.28
CA ARG A 102 1.21 -7.80 3.19
C ARG A 102 1.85 -7.52 4.55
N HIS A 103 1.92 -6.26 4.98
CA HIS A 103 2.44 -5.97 6.31
C HIS A 103 1.47 -6.45 7.40
N SER A 104 2.01 -7.11 8.42
CA SER A 104 1.21 -7.79 9.45
C SER A 104 0.27 -6.86 10.22
N ALA A 105 0.59 -5.58 10.32
CA ALA A 105 -0.24 -4.59 11.00
C ALA A 105 -1.65 -4.47 10.40
N TYR A 106 -1.79 -4.65 9.08
CA TYR A 106 -3.08 -4.56 8.41
C TYR A 106 -4.00 -5.75 8.72
N PHE A 107 -3.44 -6.95 8.92
CA PHE A 107 -4.20 -8.15 9.24
C PHE A 107 -4.68 -8.23 10.69
N THR A 108 -4.29 -7.28 11.53
CA THR A 108 -4.78 -7.15 12.91
C THR A 108 -5.95 -6.19 13.03
N LEU A 109 -6.27 -5.44 11.97
CA LEU A 109 -7.38 -4.50 11.91
C LEU A 109 -8.68 -5.19 11.46
N ASN A 110 -9.78 -4.75 12.04
CA ASN A 110 -11.10 -5.29 11.74
C ASN A 110 -11.74 -4.52 10.57
N PHE A 111 -11.19 -4.67 9.37
CA PHE A 111 -11.80 -4.12 8.16
C PHE A 111 -13.08 -4.89 7.79
N LEU A 112 -13.99 -4.25 7.04
CA LEU A 112 -15.16 -4.93 6.46
C LEU A 112 -14.72 -6.09 5.56
N ASP A 113 -13.71 -5.85 4.73
CA ASP A 113 -13.00 -6.84 3.94
C ASP A 113 -11.58 -6.34 3.63
N HIS A 114 -10.70 -7.22 3.15
CA HIS A 114 -9.30 -6.90 2.91
C HIS A 114 -8.81 -7.50 1.60
N GLN A 115 -8.23 -6.67 0.73
CA GLN A 115 -7.57 -7.04 -0.51
C GLN A 115 -6.07 -6.78 -0.41
N VAL A 116 -5.27 -7.78 -0.71
CA VAL A 116 -3.82 -7.59 -0.88
C VAL A 116 -3.53 -6.92 -2.23
N GLY A 117 -2.75 -5.87 -2.20
CA GLY A 117 -2.39 -5.10 -3.40
C GLY A 117 -1.61 -5.93 -4.42
N VAL A 118 -2.26 -6.27 -5.53
CA VAL A 118 -1.71 -7.11 -6.61
C VAL A 118 -0.43 -6.51 -7.20
N ALA A 119 -0.31 -5.19 -7.27
CA ALA A 119 0.88 -4.52 -7.79
C ALA A 119 2.16 -4.85 -6.99
N HIS A 120 2.05 -5.02 -5.67
CA HIS A 120 3.17 -5.45 -4.83
C HIS A 120 3.56 -6.91 -5.08
N LEU A 121 2.58 -7.78 -5.32
CA LEU A 121 2.81 -9.18 -5.69
C LEU A 121 3.49 -9.29 -7.06
N LEU A 122 3.00 -8.56 -8.05
CA LEU A 122 3.56 -8.59 -9.41
C LEU A 122 5.02 -8.14 -9.43
N ARG A 123 5.38 -7.07 -8.70
CA ARG A 123 6.78 -6.63 -8.58
C ARG A 123 7.69 -7.68 -7.96
N GLU A 124 7.21 -8.40 -6.94
CA GLU A 124 8.00 -9.46 -6.31
C GLU A 124 8.14 -10.69 -7.22
N LEU A 125 7.10 -11.05 -7.97
CA LEU A 125 7.14 -12.11 -8.96
C LEU A 125 8.08 -11.77 -10.13
N GLN A 126 8.02 -10.53 -10.62
CA GLN A 126 8.95 -10.05 -11.64
C GLN A 126 10.40 -10.16 -11.17
N TYR A 127 10.70 -9.75 -9.94
CA TYR A 127 12.04 -9.93 -9.37
C TYR A 127 12.47 -11.41 -9.33
N LEU A 128 11.57 -12.36 -9.03
CA LEU A 128 11.87 -13.78 -9.07
C LEU A 128 12.08 -14.30 -10.50
N ASN A 129 11.35 -13.77 -11.48
CA ASN A 129 11.54 -14.08 -12.90
C ASN A 129 12.91 -13.63 -13.42
N GLU A 130 13.42 -12.51 -12.90
CA GLU A 130 14.76 -12.00 -13.22
C GLU A 130 15.86 -12.79 -12.50
N LEU A 131 15.58 -13.26 -11.28
CA LEU A 131 16.54 -14.05 -10.47
C LEU A 131 16.82 -15.43 -11.07
N ASP A 132 15.81 -16.06 -11.65
CA ASP A 132 15.90 -17.37 -12.30
C ASP A 132 15.00 -17.37 -13.54
N THR A 133 15.62 -17.21 -14.70
CA THR A 133 14.93 -17.08 -15.98
C THR A 133 14.41 -18.40 -16.54
N GLU A 134 14.88 -19.53 -16.05
CA GLU A 134 14.50 -20.86 -16.55
C GLU A 134 13.27 -21.42 -15.82
N GLN A 135 13.04 -20.99 -14.58
CA GLN A 135 11.91 -21.46 -13.80
C GLN A 135 10.58 -20.90 -14.32
N GLN A 136 9.50 -21.65 -14.15
CA GLN A 136 8.17 -21.28 -14.64
C GLN A 136 7.16 -20.94 -13.53
N TRP A 137 7.44 -21.27 -12.28
CA TRP A 137 6.48 -21.12 -11.18
C TRP A 137 6.03 -19.66 -10.97
N SER A 138 6.96 -18.73 -10.84
CA SER A 138 6.61 -17.31 -10.63
C SER A 138 5.91 -16.71 -11.84
N ARG A 139 6.27 -17.13 -13.06
CA ARG A 139 5.57 -16.71 -14.29
C ARG A 139 4.13 -17.22 -14.34
N LYS A 140 3.87 -18.45 -13.90
CA LYS A 140 2.50 -18.99 -13.80
C LYS A 140 1.68 -18.22 -12.77
N VAL A 141 2.26 -17.89 -11.59
CA VAL A 141 1.58 -17.10 -10.55
C VAL A 141 1.33 -15.68 -11.07
N GLU A 142 2.31 -15.05 -11.71
CA GLU A 142 2.15 -13.72 -12.31
C GLU A 142 1.04 -13.70 -13.37
N SER A 143 1.05 -14.66 -14.30
CA SER A 143 0.02 -14.79 -15.33
C SER A 143 -1.37 -15.00 -14.71
N LEU A 144 -1.49 -15.81 -13.67
CA LEU A 144 -2.74 -16.03 -12.95
C LEU A 144 -3.30 -14.72 -12.38
N LEU A 145 -2.45 -13.91 -11.71
CA LEU A 145 -2.87 -12.62 -11.15
C LEU A 145 -3.27 -11.62 -12.25
N GLN A 146 -2.51 -11.55 -13.33
CA GLN A 146 -2.80 -10.67 -14.47
C GLN A 146 -4.12 -11.05 -15.15
N GLN A 147 -4.38 -12.35 -15.35
CA GLN A 147 -5.64 -12.83 -15.91
C GLN A 147 -6.84 -12.48 -15.01
N ALA A 148 -6.71 -12.64 -13.69
CA ALA A 148 -7.77 -12.27 -12.75
C ALA A 148 -8.08 -10.76 -12.79
N VAL A 149 -7.04 -9.92 -12.85
CA VAL A 149 -7.20 -8.47 -13.01
C VAL A 149 -7.85 -8.12 -14.35
N HIS A 150 -7.45 -8.80 -15.43
CA HIS A 150 -8.02 -8.59 -16.76
C HIS A 150 -9.51 -8.95 -16.78
N GLU A 151 -9.89 -10.13 -16.30
CA GLU A 151 -11.29 -10.56 -16.21
C GLU A 151 -12.14 -9.57 -15.39
N ARG A 152 -11.61 -9.11 -14.27
CA ARG A 152 -12.26 -8.10 -13.44
C ARG A 152 -12.49 -6.79 -14.20
N ASN A 153 -11.54 -6.36 -15.01
CA ASN A 153 -11.63 -5.12 -15.77
C ASN A 153 -12.61 -5.23 -16.95
N GLU A 154 -12.62 -6.36 -17.66
CA GLU A 154 -13.52 -6.59 -18.80
C GLU A 154 -14.98 -6.74 -18.37
N ASN A 155 -15.23 -7.41 -17.26
CA ASN A 155 -16.59 -7.69 -16.83
C ASN A 155 -17.33 -6.49 -16.22
N HIS A 156 -16.64 -5.39 -15.89
CA HIS A 156 -17.19 -4.20 -15.24
C HIS A 156 -18.11 -4.49 -14.03
N GLN A 157 -18.10 -5.72 -13.52
CA GLN A 157 -18.91 -6.16 -12.40
C GLN A 157 -18.25 -5.77 -11.08
N ALA A 158 -19.08 -5.45 -10.10
CA ALA A 158 -18.59 -5.09 -8.77
C ALA A 158 -17.93 -6.28 -8.05
N VAL A 159 -18.36 -7.52 -8.33
CA VAL A 159 -17.90 -8.75 -7.67
C VAL A 159 -17.66 -9.83 -8.72
N ILE A 160 -16.48 -10.48 -8.63
CA ILE A 160 -16.13 -11.67 -9.41
C ILE A 160 -16.14 -12.87 -8.47
N ASP A 161 -16.54 -14.06 -8.98
CA ASP A 161 -16.35 -15.30 -8.24
C ASP A 161 -14.85 -15.60 -8.09
N LYS A 162 -14.36 -15.52 -6.87
CA LYS A 162 -12.94 -15.77 -6.54
C LYS A 162 -12.55 -17.23 -6.48
N GLN A 163 -13.51 -18.17 -6.36
CA GLN A 163 -13.21 -19.60 -6.13
C GLN A 163 -12.41 -20.25 -7.26
N PRO A 164 -12.69 -20.02 -8.55
CA PRO A 164 -11.86 -20.57 -9.63
C PRO A 164 -10.41 -20.09 -9.55
N TRP A 165 -10.18 -18.82 -9.18
CA TRP A 165 -8.86 -18.23 -9.04
C TRP A 165 -8.10 -18.78 -7.85
N LEU A 166 -8.76 -18.92 -6.71
CA LEU A 166 -8.19 -19.56 -5.51
C LEU A 166 -7.80 -21.01 -5.78
N THR A 167 -8.63 -21.78 -6.48
CA THR A 167 -8.33 -23.17 -6.84
C THR A 167 -7.07 -23.27 -7.72
N LYS A 168 -6.92 -22.37 -8.71
CA LYS A 168 -5.72 -22.32 -9.56
C LYS A 168 -4.48 -21.91 -8.74
N LEU A 169 -4.62 -20.94 -7.85
CA LEU A 169 -3.52 -20.51 -6.96
C LEU A 169 -3.07 -21.64 -6.04
N ASP A 170 -4.00 -22.36 -5.41
CA ASP A 170 -3.70 -23.48 -4.52
C ASP A 170 -2.86 -24.54 -5.19
N ARG A 171 -3.16 -24.89 -6.45
CA ARG A 171 -2.35 -25.83 -7.22
C ARG A 171 -0.91 -25.35 -7.37
N LEU A 172 -0.70 -24.06 -7.66
CA LEU A 172 0.65 -23.49 -7.78
C LEU A 172 1.37 -23.44 -6.42
N LEU A 173 0.65 -23.19 -5.33
CA LEU A 173 1.24 -23.13 -3.98
C LEU A 173 1.65 -24.51 -3.43
N THR A 174 1.13 -25.60 -4.01
CA THR A 174 1.51 -26.98 -3.64
C THR A 174 2.67 -27.54 -4.46
N GLU A 175 3.17 -26.82 -5.47
CA GLU A 175 4.35 -27.25 -6.24
C GLU A 175 5.59 -27.34 -5.32
N ASN A 176 6.41 -28.38 -5.50
CA ASN A 176 7.66 -28.52 -4.75
C ASN A 176 8.71 -27.57 -5.30
N LEU A 177 9.12 -26.61 -4.48
CA LEU A 177 10.10 -25.56 -4.81
C LEU A 177 11.45 -25.72 -4.07
N GLU A 178 11.73 -26.90 -3.48
CA GLU A 178 12.94 -27.13 -2.67
C GLU A 178 14.24 -26.98 -3.48
N HIS A 179 14.16 -27.26 -4.78
CA HIS A 179 15.28 -27.11 -5.72
C HIS A 179 15.52 -25.66 -6.15
N MET A 180 14.63 -24.73 -5.81
CA MET A 180 14.72 -23.33 -6.19
C MET A 180 15.42 -22.49 -5.11
N ALA A 181 15.81 -21.27 -5.46
CA ALA A 181 16.37 -20.33 -4.50
C ALA A 181 15.42 -20.09 -3.32
N LYS A 182 15.96 -19.92 -2.11
CA LYS A 182 15.19 -19.71 -0.85
C LYS A 182 14.07 -18.67 -0.95
N LYS A 183 14.24 -17.67 -1.83
CA LYS A 183 13.26 -16.59 -2.03
C LYS A 183 11.92 -17.09 -2.60
N PHE A 184 11.91 -18.13 -3.43
CA PHE A 184 10.68 -18.75 -3.94
C PHE A 184 9.85 -19.33 -2.78
N GLY A 185 10.45 -20.15 -1.94
CA GLY A 185 9.78 -20.72 -0.78
C GLY A 185 9.35 -19.65 0.25
N GLN A 186 10.05 -18.51 0.34
CA GLN A 186 9.62 -17.39 1.17
C GLN A 186 8.36 -16.71 0.63
N LEU A 187 8.29 -16.50 -0.70
CA LEU A 187 7.10 -15.93 -1.32
C LEU A 187 5.91 -16.88 -1.21
N THR A 188 6.11 -18.17 -1.50
CA THR A 188 5.04 -19.19 -1.36
C THR A 188 4.43 -19.17 0.04
N ARG A 189 5.25 -19.20 1.09
CA ARG A 189 4.74 -19.14 2.48
C ARG A 189 3.96 -17.86 2.76
N ARG A 190 4.37 -16.73 2.19
CA ARG A 190 3.64 -15.46 2.34
C ARG A 190 2.33 -15.47 1.56
N LEU A 191 2.31 -16.03 0.37
CA LEU A 191 1.08 -16.20 -0.43
C LEU A 191 0.06 -17.10 0.28
N VAL A 192 0.52 -18.23 0.85
CA VAL A 192 -0.35 -19.11 1.66
C VAL A 192 -1.01 -18.33 2.81
N LYS A 193 -0.27 -17.49 3.51
CA LYS A 193 -0.80 -16.70 4.64
C LYS A 193 -1.84 -15.65 4.24
N CYS A 194 -1.72 -15.07 3.06
CA CYS A 194 -2.64 -14.03 2.58
C CYS A 194 -3.57 -14.52 1.45
N ARG A 195 -3.67 -15.83 1.25
CA ARG A 195 -4.40 -16.45 0.15
C ARG A 195 -5.83 -15.93 0.00
N ASP A 196 -6.56 -15.87 1.09
CA ASP A 196 -7.97 -15.49 1.09
C ASP A 196 -8.21 -13.99 0.79
N TYR A 197 -7.14 -13.20 0.81
CA TYR A 197 -7.14 -11.76 0.58
C TYR A 197 -6.58 -11.35 -0.80
N ILE A 198 -6.26 -12.32 -1.68
CA ILE A 198 -5.62 -12.02 -2.98
C ILE A 198 -6.64 -11.66 -4.06
N PHE A 199 -7.84 -12.24 -4.00
CA PHE A 199 -8.89 -12.09 -5.02
C PHE A 199 -10.21 -11.56 -4.41
N ASN A 200 -10.15 -10.66 -3.46
CA ASN A 200 -11.33 -10.04 -2.86
C ASN A 200 -11.88 -8.89 -3.69
#